data_31b107e37a60b398b872b226cabef3d1
#
_entry.id   31b107e37a60b398b872b226cabef3d1
#
_cell.length_a   1.000
_cell.length_b   1.000
_cell.length_c   1.000
_cell.angle_alpha   90.00
_cell.angle_beta   90.00
_cell.angle_gamma   90.00
#
_symmetry.space_group_name_H-M   'P 1'
#
loop_
_entity.id
_entity.type
_entity.pdbx_description
1 polymer ?
#
loop_
_entity_poly.entity_id
_entity_poly.type
_entity_poly.pdbx_seq_one_letter_code
_entity_poly.pdbx_strand_id
1 'polypeptide(L)'
;MTASVLEEPGRKASPGGRPALQKGSAAHRAGRVVPMLPALILMLIFLVGPILYSLYGSLTNQALTGYKAANPQFVGLQNYVNLFSSSDFWKSIWLTVVFVFFSAVVGQNILGMAIAMLMRAAPPKISSIVGGIVVIAWVLPEIVAAFALYAFFSTDGTLNRMLAVFGLSGPTWLLTFPMFSVIMANIWRGTAFSMMVYGAALGDVPPDVTEAAMIDGATGRQ
;
A
#
# COMPACT_ATOMS: atom_id res chain seq x y z
N MET A 1 43.42 48.77 52.94
CA MET A 1 42.54 47.68 53.35
C MET A 1 42.53 46.66 52.20
N THR A 2 43.28 45.60 52.40
CA THR A 2 43.61 44.50 51.49
C THR A 2 42.49 43.48 51.41
N ALA A 3 41.98 43.25 50.22
CA ALA A 3 41.06 42.13 49.93
C ALA A 3 41.85 40.96 49.33
N SER A 4 41.96 39.90 50.11
CA SER A 4 42.63 38.66 49.75
C SER A 4 41.78 37.87 48.68
N VAL A 5 42.46 37.61 47.57
CA VAL A 5 41.97 36.70 46.53
C VAL A 5 42.18 35.25 47.01
N LEU A 6 41.14 34.46 47.20
CA LEU A 6 41.25 33.04 47.46
C LEU A 6 41.36 32.32 46.14
N GLU A 7 42.47 31.72 45.84
CA GLU A 7 42.70 30.77 44.76
C GLU A 7 41.99 29.46 45.04
N GLU A 8 41.07 29.05 44.11
CA GLU A 8 40.49 27.71 44.08
C GLU A 8 41.51 26.71 43.49
N PRO A 9 41.72 25.55 44.14
CA PRO A 9 42.67 24.55 43.65
C PRO A 9 42.06 23.78 42.45
N GLY A 10 42.83 23.70 41.38
CA GLY A 10 42.55 23.12 40.09
C GLY A 10 41.84 21.78 40.10
N ARG A 11 40.68 21.75 39.50
CA ARG A 11 39.90 20.55 39.15
C ARG A 11 40.59 19.83 37.98
N LYS A 12 41.37 18.78 38.28
CA LYS A 12 41.96 17.89 37.25
C LYS A 12 40.83 17.28 36.40
N ALA A 13 40.79 17.60 35.14
CA ALA A 13 39.94 16.96 34.16
C ALA A 13 40.32 15.48 34.06
N SER A 14 39.39 14.60 34.41
CA SER A 14 39.46 13.16 34.18
C SER A 14 39.36 12.89 32.67
N PRO A 15 40.28 12.10 32.07
CA PRO A 15 40.20 11.77 30.66
C PRO A 15 38.96 10.91 30.44
N GLY A 16 37.98 11.44 29.68
CA GLY A 16 36.73 10.75 29.31
C GLY A 16 37.01 9.41 28.64
N GLY A 17 36.86 8.34 29.41
CA GLY A 17 36.83 6.99 28.88
C GLY A 17 35.65 6.88 27.90
N ARG A 18 35.95 6.65 26.63
CA ARG A 18 34.92 6.27 25.65
C ARG A 18 34.15 5.07 26.19
N PRO A 19 32.80 5.11 26.22
CA PRO A 19 32.05 3.94 26.65
C PRO A 19 32.41 2.79 25.72
N ALA A 20 33.03 1.74 26.30
CA ALA A 20 33.26 0.50 25.56
C ALA A 20 31.92 -0.02 25.08
N LEU A 21 31.79 -0.19 23.75
CA LEU A 21 30.63 -0.87 23.13
C LEU A 21 30.53 -2.27 23.77
N GLN A 22 29.70 -2.40 24.78
CA GLN A 22 29.37 -3.70 25.36
C GLN A 22 28.78 -4.57 24.24
N LYS A 23 29.60 -5.48 23.73
CA LYS A 23 29.13 -6.59 22.89
C LYS A 23 28.08 -7.34 23.69
N GLY A 24 26.80 -7.09 23.42
CA GLY A 24 25.69 -7.76 24.10
C GLY A 24 25.91 -9.27 24.08
N SER A 25 26.06 -9.88 25.26
CA SER A 25 26.28 -11.31 25.40
C SER A 25 25.15 -12.07 24.71
N ALA A 26 25.42 -13.30 24.21
CA ALA A 26 24.45 -14.17 23.58
C ALA A 26 23.18 -14.37 24.45
N ALA A 27 23.34 -14.36 25.77
CA ALA A 27 22.24 -14.40 26.76
C ALA A 27 21.30 -13.19 26.68
N HIS A 28 21.81 -11.98 26.40
CA HIS A 28 20.97 -10.77 26.21
C HIS A 28 20.16 -10.82 24.92
N ARG A 29 20.68 -11.47 23.88
CA ARG A 29 19.95 -11.71 22.62
C ARG A 29 18.91 -12.79 22.78
N ALA A 30 19.22 -13.89 23.47
CA ALA A 30 18.28 -14.95 23.77
C ALA A 30 17.08 -14.44 24.59
N GLY A 31 17.30 -13.61 25.62
CA GLY A 31 16.22 -13.03 26.42
C GLY A 31 15.25 -12.14 25.63
N ARG A 32 15.66 -11.59 24.49
CA ARG A 32 14.78 -10.80 23.60
C ARG A 32 13.99 -11.69 22.62
N VAL A 33 14.52 -12.85 22.26
CA VAL A 33 13.88 -13.76 21.30
C VAL A 33 12.83 -14.65 21.95
N VAL A 34 13.05 -15.04 23.23
CA VAL A 34 12.14 -15.94 23.96
C VAL A 34 10.68 -15.44 23.98
N PRO A 35 10.38 -14.16 24.26
CA PRO A 35 9.00 -13.65 24.19
C PRO A 35 8.41 -13.64 22.77
N MET A 36 9.25 -13.65 21.74
CA MET A 36 8.81 -13.68 20.33
C MET A 36 8.57 -15.12 19.82
N LEU A 37 9.03 -16.14 20.54
CA LEU A 37 8.90 -17.54 20.13
C LEU A 37 7.47 -17.96 19.80
N PRO A 38 6.44 -17.67 20.61
CA PRO A 38 5.07 -18.04 20.27
C PRO A 38 4.61 -17.44 18.93
N ALA A 39 4.91 -16.16 18.70
CA ALA A 39 4.57 -15.48 17.44
C ALA A 39 5.33 -16.08 16.27
N LEU A 40 6.62 -16.38 16.42
CA LEU A 40 7.45 -17.01 15.38
C LEU A 40 6.95 -18.43 15.06
N ILE A 41 6.56 -19.22 16.05
CA ILE A 41 6.01 -20.57 15.85
C ILE A 41 4.69 -20.49 15.07
N LEU A 42 3.78 -19.60 15.46
CA LEU A 42 2.53 -19.40 14.73
C LEU A 42 2.78 -18.94 13.29
N MET A 43 3.71 -18.01 13.08
CA MET A 43 4.10 -17.55 11.76
C MET A 43 4.72 -18.67 10.91
N LEU A 44 5.57 -19.52 11.49
CA LEU A 44 6.13 -20.68 10.79
C LEU A 44 5.04 -21.67 10.37
N ILE A 45 4.11 -22.00 11.27
CA ILE A 45 3.04 -22.96 10.97
C ILE A 45 2.06 -22.38 9.94
N PHE A 46 1.53 -21.19 10.19
CA PHE A 46 0.43 -20.64 9.38
C PHE A 46 0.87 -19.86 8.13
N LEU A 47 2.11 -19.43 8.05
CA LEU A 47 2.63 -18.74 6.85
C LEU A 47 3.56 -19.65 6.05
N VAL A 48 4.62 -20.19 6.67
CA VAL A 48 5.64 -20.97 5.94
C VAL A 48 5.10 -22.34 5.54
N GLY A 49 4.28 -22.98 6.37
CA GLY A 49 3.67 -24.27 6.06
C GLY A 49 2.86 -24.26 4.75
N PRO A 50 1.85 -23.40 4.60
CA PRO A 50 1.09 -23.26 3.35
C PRO A 50 1.96 -22.88 2.15
N ILE A 51 2.99 -22.02 2.33
CA ILE A 51 3.92 -21.67 1.25
C ILE A 51 4.67 -22.90 0.76
N LEU A 52 5.27 -23.67 1.66
CA LEU A 52 5.99 -24.89 1.30
C LEU A 52 5.06 -25.94 0.65
N TYR A 53 3.84 -26.08 1.19
CA TYR A 53 2.84 -26.96 0.60
C TYR A 53 2.45 -26.51 -0.82
N SER A 54 2.26 -25.23 -1.06
CA SER A 54 1.96 -24.66 -2.38
C SER A 54 3.12 -24.86 -3.35
N LEU A 55 4.37 -24.66 -2.90
CA LEU A 55 5.57 -24.93 -3.70
C LEU A 55 5.69 -26.41 -4.06
N TYR A 56 5.45 -27.32 -3.11
CA TYR A 56 5.39 -28.75 -3.40
C TYR A 56 4.25 -29.07 -4.39
N GLY A 57 3.05 -28.54 -4.14
CA GLY A 57 1.90 -28.70 -5.03
C GLY A 57 2.16 -28.25 -6.46
N SER A 58 2.95 -27.18 -6.65
CA SER A 58 3.32 -26.67 -7.97
C SER A 58 4.17 -27.63 -8.79
N LEU A 59 4.86 -28.57 -8.12
CA LEU A 59 5.68 -29.62 -8.74
C LEU A 59 4.91 -30.93 -8.95
N THR A 60 3.61 -30.95 -8.65
CA THR A 60 2.73 -32.12 -8.79
C THR A 60 1.63 -31.83 -9.82
N ASN A 61 0.97 -32.89 -10.29
CA ASN A 61 -0.21 -32.78 -11.16
C ASN A 61 -1.52 -32.70 -10.36
N GLN A 62 -1.47 -32.23 -9.12
CA GLN A 62 -2.64 -32.11 -8.25
C GLN A 62 -3.73 -31.25 -8.89
N ALA A 63 -4.97 -31.76 -8.89
CA ALA A 63 -6.15 -31.06 -9.37
C ALA A 63 -7.12 -30.82 -8.22
N LEU A 64 -8.07 -29.91 -8.40
CA LEU A 64 -9.10 -29.63 -7.37
C LEU A 64 -10.11 -30.77 -7.22
N THR A 65 -10.33 -31.54 -8.29
CA THR A 65 -11.33 -32.62 -8.34
C THR A 65 -10.84 -33.81 -9.17
N GLY A 66 -11.48 -34.97 -8.99
CA GLY A 66 -11.20 -36.19 -9.78
C GLY A 66 -10.00 -36.99 -9.28
N TYR A 67 -9.56 -37.95 -10.09
CA TYR A 67 -8.52 -38.91 -9.72
C TYR A 67 -7.19 -38.26 -9.29
N LYS A 68 -6.77 -37.19 -9.98
CA LYS A 68 -5.55 -36.47 -9.67
C LYS A 68 -5.60 -35.65 -8.36
N ALA A 69 -6.80 -35.35 -7.86
CA ALA A 69 -6.97 -34.76 -6.55
C ALA A 69 -6.66 -35.75 -5.42
N ALA A 70 -7.10 -37.01 -5.61
CA ALA A 70 -6.87 -38.07 -4.64
C ALA A 70 -5.47 -38.70 -4.75
N ASN A 71 -4.88 -38.72 -5.96
CA ASN A 71 -3.60 -39.34 -6.24
C ASN A 71 -2.65 -38.38 -7.00
N PRO A 72 -2.14 -37.33 -6.33
CA PRO A 72 -1.19 -36.41 -6.95
C PRO A 72 0.15 -37.10 -7.21
N GLN A 73 0.67 -36.92 -8.41
CA GLN A 73 1.97 -37.44 -8.81
C GLN A 73 2.96 -36.29 -9.01
N PHE A 74 4.21 -36.52 -8.67
CA PHE A 74 5.28 -35.57 -8.88
C PHE A 74 5.59 -35.47 -10.38
N VAL A 75 5.46 -34.29 -10.96
CA VAL A 75 5.71 -33.98 -12.38
C VAL A 75 6.89 -33.04 -12.60
N GLY A 76 7.58 -32.67 -11.53
CA GLY A 76 8.70 -31.74 -11.58
C GLY A 76 8.29 -30.37 -12.14
N LEU A 77 9.05 -29.86 -13.09
CA LEU A 77 8.82 -28.52 -13.67
C LEU A 77 7.82 -28.49 -14.84
N GLN A 78 7.12 -29.60 -15.13
CA GLN A 78 6.22 -29.66 -16.28
C GLN A 78 5.12 -28.60 -16.24
N ASN A 79 4.60 -28.28 -15.06
CA ASN A 79 3.60 -27.21 -14.90
C ASN A 79 4.15 -25.85 -15.33
N TYR A 80 5.39 -25.56 -14.99
CA TYR A 80 6.07 -24.32 -15.38
C TYR A 80 6.34 -24.27 -16.89
N VAL A 81 6.78 -25.38 -17.49
CA VAL A 81 6.96 -25.47 -18.95
C VAL A 81 5.63 -25.18 -19.66
N ASN A 82 4.54 -25.82 -19.23
CA ASN A 82 3.23 -25.61 -19.80
C ASN A 82 2.75 -24.15 -19.62
N LEU A 83 3.00 -23.56 -18.44
CA LEU A 83 2.64 -22.18 -18.14
C LEU A 83 3.37 -21.19 -19.06
N PHE A 84 4.69 -21.28 -19.13
CA PHE A 84 5.49 -20.37 -19.95
C PHE A 84 5.29 -20.54 -21.46
N SER A 85 4.81 -21.72 -21.89
CA SER A 85 4.46 -21.99 -23.29
C SER A 85 3.07 -21.51 -23.66
N SER A 86 2.25 -21.13 -22.67
CA SER A 86 0.87 -20.65 -22.90
C SER A 86 0.85 -19.17 -23.29
N SER A 87 0.21 -18.87 -24.41
CA SER A 87 -0.04 -17.48 -24.83
C SER A 87 -0.95 -16.72 -23.85
N ASP A 88 -1.87 -17.42 -23.20
CA ASP A 88 -2.79 -16.84 -22.21
C ASP A 88 -2.05 -16.36 -20.96
N PHE A 89 -0.98 -17.06 -20.57
CA PHE A 89 -0.12 -16.62 -19.47
C PHE A 89 0.51 -15.26 -19.76
N TRP A 90 1.15 -15.10 -20.92
CA TRP A 90 1.78 -13.84 -21.31
C TRP A 90 0.79 -12.71 -21.50
N LYS A 91 -0.39 -13.01 -22.05
CA LYS A 91 -1.49 -12.07 -22.14
C LYS A 91 -1.96 -11.62 -20.76
N SER A 92 -2.10 -12.54 -19.79
CA SER A 92 -2.48 -12.21 -18.42
C SER A 92 -1.45 -11.34 -17.72
N ILE A 93 -0.15 -11.61 -17.93
CA ILE A 93 0.94 -10.75 -17.42
C ILE A 93 0.81 -9.33 -17.98
N TRP A 94 0.63 -9.22 -19.32
CA TRP A 94 0.48 -7.91 -19.95
C TRP A 94 -0.74 -7.15 -19.43
N LEU A 95 -1.88 -7.80 -19.32
CA LEU A 95 -3.10 -7.20 -18.77
C LEU A 95 -2.91 -6.76 -17.31
N THR A 96 -2.17 -7.54 -16.52
CA THR A 96 -1.84 -7.18 -15.13
C THR A 96 -0.95 -5.94 -15.09
N VAL A 97 0.06 -5.85 -15.95
CA VAL A 97 0.93 -4.65 -16.05
C VAL A 97 0.09 -3.42 -16.41
N VAL A 98 -0.77 -3.52 -17.42
CA VAL A 98 -1.67 -2.44 -17.82
C VAL A 98 -2.59 -2.05 -16.66
N PHE A 99 -3.21 -3.02 -16.00
CA PHE A 99 -4.10 -2.78 -14.86
C PHE A 99 -3.39 -2.06 -13.71
N VAL A 100 -2.24 -2.56 -13.26
CA VAL A 100 -1.48 -1.98 -12.14
C VAL A 100 -0.97 -0.59 -12.51
N PHE A 101 -0.44 -0.41 -13.71
CA PHE A 101 0.10 0.87 -14.15
C PHE A 101 -0.98 1.95 -14.18
N PHE A 102 -2.10 1.70 -14.87
CA PHE A 102 -3.14 2.72 -15.01
C PHE A 102 -3.96 2.91 -13.74
N SER A 103 -4.17 1.88 -12.93
CA SER A 103 -4.91 2.03 -11.68
C SER A 103 -4.04 2.51 -10.53
N ALA A 104 -3.04 1.72 -10.11
CA ALA A 104 -2.28 1.98 -8.89
C ALA A 104 -1.18 3.05 -9.10
N VAL A 105 -0.42 2.99 -10.22
CA VAL A 105 0.69 3.93 -10.43
C VAL A 105 0.19 5.30 -10.90
N VAL A 106 -0.79 5.35 -11.81
CA VAL A 106 -1.27 6.62 -12.37
C VAL A 106 -2.52 7.11 -11.65
N GLY A 107 -3.61 6.36 -11.73
CA GLY A 107 -4.93 6.84 -11.32
C GLY A 107 -5.03 7.15 -9.82
N GLN A 108 -4.65 6.19 -8.97
CA GLN A 108 -4.70 6.37 -7.52
C GLN A 108 -3.77 7.48 -7.03
N ASN A 109 -2.56 7.59 -7.60
CA ASN A 109 -1.62 8.62 -7.18
C ASN A 109 -2.08 10.01 -7.62
N ILE A 110 -2.53 10.18 -8.87
CA ILE A 110 -3.02 11.47 -9.35
C ILE A 110 -4.24 11.92 -8.55
N LEU A 111 -5.23 11.02 -8.40
CA LEU A 111 -6.46 11.37 -7.70
C LEU A 111 -6.23 11.56 -6.19
N GLY A 112 -5.41 10.71 -5.57
CA GLY A 112 -5.05 10.81 -4.16
C GLY A 112 -4.29 12.11 -3.85
N MET A 113 -3.30 12.47 -4.67
CA MET A 113 -2.58 13.75 -4.54
C MET A 113 -3.52 14.93 -4.75
N ALA A 114 -4.36 14.90 -5.78
CA ALA A 114 -5.31 15.99 -6.05
C ALA A 114 -6.24 16.22 -4.86
N ILE A 115 -6.81 15.13 -4.29
CA ILE A 115 -7.69 15.24 -3.12
C ILE A 115 -6.90 15.76 -1.91
N ALA A 116 -5.68 15.26 -1.64
CA ALA A 116 -4.85 15.71 -0.53
C ALA A 116 -4.54 17.22 -0.63
N MET A 117 -4.19 17.71 -1.82
CA MET A 117 -3.93 19.13 -2.07
C MET A 117 -5.20 19.97 -1.89
N LEU A 118 -6.35 19.52 -2.40
CA LEU A 118 -7.64 20.21 -2.22
C LEU A 118 -8.04 20.26 -0.74
N MET A 119 -7.83 19.17 0.00
CA MET A 119 -8.10 19.12 1.44
C MET A 119 -7.22 20.07 2.23
N ARG A 120 -5.94 20.23 1.84
CA ARG A 120 -5.02 21.19 2.46
C ARG A 120 -5.47 22.65 2.24
N ALA A 121 -6.03 22.95 1.08
CA ALA A 121 -6.52 24.29 0.73
C ALA A 121 -7.95 24.57 1.26
N ALA A 122 -8.71 23.55 1.64
CA ALA A 122 -10.09 23.68 2.06
C ALA A 122 -10.23 24.03 3.55
N PRO A 123 -11.35 24.66 3.95
CA PRO A 123 -11.68 24.85 5.37
C PRO A 123 -11.69 23.49 6.12
N PRO A 124 -11.29 23.47 7.42
CA PRO A 124 -11.13 22.21 8.18
C PRO A 124 -12.39 21.33 8.20
N LYS A 125 -13.58 21.93 8.24
CA LYS A 125 -14.86 21.19 8.22
C LYS A 125 -15.06 20.43 6.89
N ILE A 126 -14.78 21.08 5.76
CA ILE A 126 -14.92 20.48 4.43
C ILE A 126 -13.88 19.39 4.24
N SER A 127 -12.63 19.67 4.61
CA SER A 127 -11.54 18.70 4.59
C SER A 127 -11.88 17.43 5.38
N SER A 128 -12.40 17.59 6.61
CA SER A 128 -12.79 16.44 7.45
C SER A 128 -13.93 15.63 6.84
N ILE A 129 -14.94 16.28 6.25
CA ILE A 129 -16.07 15.58 5.62
C ILE A 129 -15.59 14.80 4.37
N VAL A 130 -14.83 15.45 3.48
CA VAL A 130 -14.31 14.80 2.25
C VAL A 130 -13.38 13.64 2.61
N GLY A 131 -12.44 13.86 3.52
CA GLY A 131 -11.55 12.81 4.00
C GLY A 131 -12.31 11.63 4.61
N GLY A 132 -13.32 11.90 5.43
CA GLY A 132 -14.19 10.88 6.01
C GLY A 132 -14.93 10.06 4.96
N ILE A 133 -15.53 10.68 3.94
CA ILE A 133 -16.23 9.98 2.85
C ILE A 133 -15.27 9.07 2.09
N VAL A 134 -14.07 9.56 1.75
CA VAL A 134 -13.07 8.81 1.02
C VAL A 134 -12.56 7.60 1.83
N VAL A 135 -12.32 7.79 3.13
CA VAL A 135 -11.88 6.71 4.03
C VAL A 135 -13.00 5.68 4.24
N ILE A 136 -14.27 6.10 4.38
CA ILE A 136 -15.41 5.18 4.48
C ILE A 136 -15.46 4.27 3.25
N ALA A 137 -15.28 4.81 2.04
CA ALA A 137 -15.27 4.02 0.81
C ALA A 137 -14.14 2.95 0.81
N TRP A 138 -12.99 3.26 1.41
CA TRP A 138 -11.86 2.33 1.51
C TRP A 138 -12.09 1.23 2.56
N VAL A 139 -12.76 1.55 3.66
CA VAL A 139 -13.03 0.60 4.76
C VAL A 139 -14.15 -0.38 4.42
N LEU A 140 -14.98 -0.09 3.40
CA LEU A 140 -16.05 -0.99 2.98
C LEU A 140 -15.51 -2.41 2.71
N PRO A 141 -16.22 -3.47 3.15
CA PRO A 141 -15.91 -4.85 2.78
C PRO A 141 -15.82 -5.00 1.26
N GLU A 142 -14.84 -5.78 0.77
CA GLU A 142 -14.58 -5.92 -0.66
C GLU A 142 -15.79 -6.37 -1.46
N ILE A 143 -16.56 -7.30 -0.90
CA ILE A 143 -17.75 -7.82 -1.54
C ILE A 143 -18.83 -6.73 -1.71
N VAL A 144 -19.00 -5.84 -0.71
CA VAL A 144 -19.95 -4.73 -0.77
C VAL A 144 -19.52 -3.73 -1.84
N ALA A 145 -18.24 -3.37 -1.86
CA ALA A 145 -17.67 -2.50 -2.88
C ALA A 145 -17.84 -3.10 -4.29
N ALA A 146 -17.60 -4.41 -4.45
CA ALA A 146 -17.77 -5.11 -5.72
C ALA A 146 -19.21 -5.07 -6.22
N PHE A 147 -20.20 -5.33 -5.36
CA PHE A 147 -21.62 -5.24 -5.74
C PHE A 147 -22.04 -3.79 -6.06
N ALA A 148 -21.57 -2.82 -5.31
CA ALA A 148 -21.88 -1.41 -5.59
C ALA A 148 -21.33 -0.98 -6.95
N LEU A 149 -20.08 -1.36 -7.27
CA LEU A 149 -19.44 -1.04 -8.54
C LEU A 149 -20.04 -1.84 -9.70
N TYR A 150 -20.42 -3.10 -9.47
CA TYR A 150 -21.18 -3.88 -10.44
C TYR A 150 -22.51 -3.18 -10.79
N ALA A 151 -23.27 -2.74 -9.79
CA ALA A 151 -24.52 -2.00 -10.00
C ALA A 151 -24.28 -0.65 -10.69
N PHE A 152 -23.15 0.03 -10.39
CA PHE A 152 -22.77 1.29 -11.02
C PHE A 152 -22.48 1.12 -12.53
N PHE A 153 -21.73 0.08 -12.92
CA PHE A 153 -21.30 -0.19 -14.31
C PHE A 153 -22.26 -1.09 -15.10
N SER A 154 -23.35 -1.59 -14.49
CA SER A 154 -24.32 -2.41 -15.20
C SER A 154 -25.03 -1.64 -16.32
N THR A 155 -25.65 -2.35 -17.26
CA THR A 155 -26.32 -1.74 -18.43
C THR A 155 -27.37 -0.71 -18.01
N ASP A 156 -28.19 -1.04 -16.99
CA ASP A 156 -29.20 -0.14 -16.42
C ASP A 156 -28.69 0.57 -15.17
N GLY A 157 -27.36 0.61 -15.01
CA GLY A 157 -26.69 1.15 -13.82
C GLY A 157 -26.63 2.67 -13.75
N THR A 158 -26.13 3.14 -12.63
CA THR A 158 -26.05 4.57 -12.32
C THR A 158 -25.27 5.35 -13.37
N LEU A 159 -24.15 4.80 -13.88
CA LEU A 159 -23.33 5.47 -14.89
C LEU A 159 -24.11 5.73 -16.18
N ASN A 160 -24.84 4.73 -16.69
CA ASN A 160 -25.65 4.87 -17.91
C ASN A 160 -26.85 5.80 -17.68
N ARG A 161 -27.45 5.78 -16.50
CA ARG A 161 -28.51 6.75 -16.16
C ARG A 161 -28.00 8.18 -16.11
N MET A 162 -26.80 8.40 -15.59
CA MET A 162 -26.17 9.73 -15.61
C MET A 162 -25.87 10.19 -17.02
N LEU A 163 -25.36 9.31 -17.90
CA LEU A 163 -25.14 9.62 -19.31
C LEU A 163 -26.44 9.96 -20.06
N ALA A 164 -27.53 9.24 -19.74
CA ALA A 164 -28.84 9.48 -20.34
C ALA A 164 -29.39 10.87 -20.01
N VAL A 165 -29.08 11.48 -18.87
CA VAL A 165 -29.43 12.89 -18.55
C VAL A 165 -28.85 13.86 -19.58
N PHE A 166 -27.67 13.53 -20.15
CA PHE A 166 -27.02 14.33 -21.18
C PHE A 166 -27.37 13.86 -22.61
N GLY A 167 -28.37 12.97 -22.76
CA GLY A 167 -28.79 12.41 -24.06
C GLY A 167 -27.81 11.39 -24.64
N LEU A 168 -26.88 10.86 -23.84
CA LEU A 168 -25.89 9.89 -24.27
C LEU A 168 -26.33 8.46 -23.90
N SER A 169 -26.24 7.53 -24.85
CA SER A 169 -26.42 6.09 -24.58
C SER A 169 -25.08 5.48 -24.19
N GLY A 170 -25.00 4.92 -22.98
CA GLY A 170 -23.79 4.24 -22.51
C GLY A 170 -23.73 2.79 -23.01
N PRO A 171 -22.53 2.22 -23.17
CA PRO A 171 -22.34 0.82 -23.54
C PRO A 171 -22.57 -0.13 -22.36
N THR A 172 -22.47 -1.44 -22.63
CA THR A 172 -22.37 -2.48 -21.59
C THR A 172 -20.94 -2.49 -21.03
N TRP A 173 -20.63 -1.58 -20.11
CA TRP A 173 -19.27 -1.30 -19.60
C TRP A 173 -18.48 -2.55 -19.21
N LEU A 174 -19.13 -3.47 -18.48
CA LEU A 174 -18.48 -4.69 -17.98
C LEU A 174 -18.13 -5.70 -19.08
N LEU A 175 -18.83 -5.66 -20.22
CA LEU A 175 -18.59 -6.55 -21.35
C LEU A 175 -17.79 -5.88 -22.46
N THR A 176 -18.09 -4.61 -22.78
CA THR A 176 -17.43 -3.87 -23.88
C THR A 176 -16.07 -3.32 -23.46
N PHE A 177 -15.96 -2.83 -22.21
CA PHE A 177 -14.73 -2.21 -21.68
C PHE A 177 -14.36 -2.77 -20.29
N PRO A 178 -14.17 -4.11 -20.15
CA PRO A 178 -13.94 -4.74 -18.84
C PRO A 178 -12.69 -4.18 -18.14
N MET A 179 -11.59 -4.01 -18.86
CA MET A 179 -10.35 -3.47 -18.30
C MET A 179 -10.54 -2.05 -17.76
N PHE A 180 -11.25 -1.19 -18.48
CA PHE A 180 -11.57 0.16 -18.01
C PHE A 180 -12.40 0.12 -16.72
N SER A 181 -13.43 -0.73 -16.68
CA SER A 181 -14.32 -0.84 -15.51
C SER A 181 -13.57 -1.29 -14.25
N VAL A 182 -12.67 -2.29 -14.35
CA VAL A 182 -11.89 -2.75 -13.20
C VAL A 182 -10.79 -1.75 -12.81
N ILE A 183 -10.18 -1.03 -13.76
CA ILE A 183 -9.24 0.06 -13.46
C ILE A 183 -9.95 1.17 -12.68
N MET A 184 -11.12 1.62 -13.13
CA MET A 184 -11.90 2.66 -12.43
C MET A 184 -12.31 2.23 -11.04
N ALA A 185 -12.75 0.99 -10.89
CA ALA A 185 -13.10 0.40 -9.59
C ALA A 185 -11.89 0.41 -8.63
N ASN A 186 -10.73 0.00 -9.12
CA ASN A 186 -9.50 -0.04 -8.33
C ASN A 186 -8.99 1.37 -7.98
N ILE A 187 -9.09 2.34 -8.91
CA ILE A 187 -8.76 3.75 -8.64
C ILE A 187 -9.64 4.28 -7.52
N TRP A 188 -10.97 4.12 -7.65
CA TRP A 188 -11.92 4.59 -6.64
C TRP A 188 -11.57 4.07 -5.25
N ARG A 189 -11.29 2.78 -5.14
CA ARG A 189 -10.98 2.14 -3.86
C ARG A 189 -9.61 2.53 -3.31
N GLY A 190 -8.57 2.49 -4.13
CA GLY A 190 -7.19 2.72 -3.69
C GLY A 190 -6.82 4.18 -3.47
N THR A 191 -7.61 5.12 -4.00
CA THR A 191 -7.37 6.56 -3.87
C THR A 191 -7.28 7.03 -2.41
N ALA A 192 -8.05 6.43 -1.51
CA ALA A 192 -8.04 6.80 -0.10
C ALA A 192 -6.67 6.59 0.55
N PHE A 193 -6.02 5.48 0.26
CA PHE A 193 -4.68 5.20 0.78
C PHE A 193 -3.66 6.24 0.26
N SER A 194 -3.66 6.49 -1.05
CA SER A 194 -2.78 7.51 -1.65
C SER A 194 -3.05 8.90 -1.08
N MET A 195 -4.32 9.27 -0.91
CA MET A 195 -4.72 10.54 -0.29
C MET A 195 -4.17 10.68 1.14
N MET A 196 -4.27 9.63 1.97
CA MET A 196 -3.75 9.65 3.34
C MET A 196 -2.22 9.78 3.38
N VAL A 197 -1.50 9.04 2.52
CA VAL A 197 -0.05 9.10 2.43
C VAL A 197 0.42 10.49 2.00
N TYR A 198 -0.19 11.04 0.93
CA TYR A 198 0.14 12.39 0.47
C TYR A 198 -0.28 13.47 1.47
N GLY A 199 -1.42 13.30 2.13
CA GLY A 199 -1.87 14.22 3.18
C GLY A 199 -0.89 14.29 4.34
N ALA A 200 -0.38 13.15 4.79
CA ALA A 200 0.65 13.08 5.82
C ALA A 200 1.95 13.72 5.35
N ALA A 201 2.46 13.34 4.17
CA ALA A 201 3.70 13.89 3.62
C ALA A 201 3.64 15.41 3.41
N LEU A 202 2.51 15.93 2.93
CA LEU A 202 2.31 17.37 2.79
C LEU A 202 2.21 18.08 4.15
N GLY A 203 1.68 17.40 5.19
CA GLY A 203 1.59 17.91 6.56
C GLY A 203 2.95 17.99 7.26
N ASP A 204 3.88 17.13 6.91
CA ASP A 204 5.23 17.07 7.50
C ASP A 204 6.19 18.14 6.94
N VAL A 205 5.80 18.90 5.91
CA VAL A 205 6.62 20.00 5.38
C VAL A 205 6.61 21.16 6.36
N PRO A 206 7.78 21.53 6.97
CA PRO A 206 7.87 22.63 7.92
C PRO A 206 7.45 23.96 7.27
N PRO A 207 6.72 24.83 7.99
CA PRO A 207 6.35 26.16 7.49
C PRO A 207 7.55 26.99 7.04
N ASP A 208 8.68 26.91 7.76
CA ASP A 208 9.91 27.63 7.49
C ASP A 208 10.45 27.36 6.07
N VAL A 209 10.28 26.14 5.56
CA VAL A 209 10.70 25.76 4.20
C VAL A 209 9.84 26.45 3.15
N THR A 210 8.53 26.51 3.39
CA THR A 210 7.58 27.18 2.51
C THR A 210 7.78 28.71 2.53
N GLU A 211 8.07 29.29 3.69
CA GLU A 211 8.37 30.71 3.84
C GLU A 211 9.68 31.10 3.15
N ALA A 212 10.74 30.30 3.31
CA ALA A 212 12.00 30.50 2.61
C ALA A 212 11.81 30.46 1.07
N ALA A 213 11.07 29.50 0.56
CA ALA A 213 10.76 29.42 -0.86
C ALA A 213 9.98 30.65 -1.39
N MET A 214 9.05 31.19 -0.59
CA MET A 214 8.34 32.44 -0.93
C MET A 214 9.26 33.64 -0.99
N ILE A 215 10.25 33.74 -0.07
CA ILE A 215 11.28 34.80 -0.06
C ILE A 215 12.15 34.71 -1.32
N ASP A 216 12.48 33.48 -1.77
CA ASP A 216 13.23 33.22 -3.00
C ASP A 216 12.39 33.42 -4.28
N GLY A 217 11.14 33.85 -4.16
CA GLY A 217 10.27 34.18 -5.28
C GLY A 217 9.48 33.00 -5.86
N ALA A 218 9.43 31.87 -5.15
CA ALA A 218 8.60 30.73 -5.58
C ALA A 218 7.12 31.08 -5.58
N THR A 219 6.41 30.68 -6.62
CA THR A 219 4.95 30.80 -6.72
C THR A 219 4.28 29.56 -6.15
N GLY A 220 2.99 29.62 -5.84
CA GLY A 220 2.23 28.47 -5.30
C GLY A 220 2.17 27.22 -6.20
N ARG A 221 2.80 27.25 -7.37
CA ARG A 221 2.97 26.11 -8.28
C ARG A 221 4.41 25.55 -8.34
N GLN A 222 5.33 26.21 -7.72
CA GLN A 222 6.74 25.82 -7.56
C GLN A 222 7.00 25.26 -6.15
#